data_e4703d8338d2aad993bbc2ab03a45d24
#
_entry.id   e4703d8338d2aad993bbc2ab03a45d24
#
_cell.length_a   1.000
_cell.length_b   1.000
_cell.length_c   1.000
_cell.angle_alpha   90.00
_cell.angle_beta   90.00
_cell.angle_gamma   90.00
#
_symmetry.space_group_name_H-M   'P 1'
#
loop_
_entity.id
_entity.type
_entity.pdbx_description
1 polymer ?
#
loop_
_entity_poly.entity_id
_entity_poly.type
_entity_poly.pdbx_seq_one_letter_code
_entity_poly.pdbx_strand_id
1 'polypeptide(L)'
;MYYAHIRWDDRGAAIASQTVAEHLSGTAALSRAFAEAFGAGDDGELIGLLHDLGKCTDGFQNRLLRDGPRVDHATAGAVACSKYYGRFEDAACIAGHHSGLPDFGNVRTDCAGDATLYGRLKKGIAEKYLESCGESGMTLPDLPRAAAQPDRLCASFRTRMLYSCLVDADFLDTEHFMDGDRGRGGYDDIPTLLARLEKYIAPWQNPQNELNRLRCDILNTCLEAGAKAKGLYTLTVPTGGGKTVASLAFALRHAAVHGMQRVIYVIPYTSIIEQNAAVFRDILGAANVLEHHCGVQLDLSDGAPPEEVCRALAAENWDIPVVVTTAVQLFESLYANRSSRCRKLHNLANSVIVFDEAQMLPLPHLRPCVAAMASLTAQFRSTVVLCTATQPSLGDLLAAYAPGWPVEELCPQTAALYERFRRVTFRREDALEDSALAGRLGEHRQVLCIVNSRRAAQRIYELLPREGSFHLSTLMIPAQRQAFLHKIRERLRRGEVCRVVSTSLIEAGVDVDFPLVYREMAGLDSILQAAESKGRCAG
;
A
#
# COMPACT_ATOMS: atom_id res chain seq x y z
N MET A 1 -15.22 -39.76 7.70
CA MET A 1 -14.70 -38.73 6.79
C MET A 1 -15.40 -37.43 7.17
N TYR A 2 -14.65 -36.35 7.37
CA TYR A 2 -15.18 -35.03 7.74
C TYR A 2 -15.05 -34.07 6.55
N TYR A 3 -16.08 -33.26 6.30
CA TYR A 3 -16.12 -32.30 5.21
C TYR A 3 -15.86 -30.88 5.71
N ALA A 4 -15.06 -30.13 4.95
CA ALA A 4 -14.80 -28.70 5.21
C ALA A 4 -15.85 -27.82 4.51
N HIS A 5 -16.11 -28.14 3.24
CA HIS A 5 -17.04 -27.41 2.37
C HIS A 5 -17.88 -28.36 1.55
N ILE A 6 -19.12 -27.92 1.19
CA ILE A 6 -20.01 -28.64 0.27
C ILE A 6 -20.62 -27.61 -0.67
N ARG A 7 -20.59 -27.94 -1.96
CA ARG A 7 -21.28 -27.17 -2.99
C ARG A 7 -22.62 -27.83 -3.31
N TRP A 8 -23.66 -27.07 -3.21
CA TRP A 8 -25.03 -27.52 -3.41
C TRP A 8 -25.58 -26.99 -4.73
N ASP A 9 -26.45 -27.76 -5.40
CA ASP A 9 -27.24 -27.26 -6.51
C ASP A 9 -28.50 -26.50 -6.02
N ASP A 10 -29.23 -25.89 -6.97
CA ASP A 10 -30.45 -25.13 -6.68
C ASP A 10 -31.58 -26.00 -6.06
N ARG A 11 -31.45 -27.32 -6.11
CA ARG A 11 -32.40 -28.30 -5.56
C ARG A 11 -31.98 -28.83 -4.19
N GLY A 12 -30.83 -28.37 -3.68
CA GLY A 12 -30.27 -28.79 -2.39
C GLY A 12 -29.59 -30.17 -2.43
N ALA A 13 -29.16 -30.64 -3.63
CA ALA A 13 -28.33 -31.83 -3.75
C ALA A 13 -26.85 -31.45 -3.73
N ALA A 14 -26.02 -32.21 -3.01
CA ALA A 14 -24.58 -31.99 -2.97
C ALA A 14 -23.95 -32.39 -4.32
N ILE A 15 -23.33 -31.42 -5.00
CA ILE A 15 -22.67 -31.62 -6.29
C ILE A 15 -21.16 -31.77 -6.18
N ALA A 16 -20.57 -31.25 -5.12
CA ALA A 16 -19.16 -31.44 -4.78
C ALA A 16 -18.94 -31.31 -3.28
N SER A 17 -17.92 -31.97 -2.76
CA SER A 17 -17.51 -31.87 -1.36
C SER A 17 -16.00 -31.84 -1.25
N GLN A 18 -15.48 -31.01 -0.35
CA GLN A 18 -14.07 -30.95 0.02
C GLN A 18 -13.93 -31.49 1.42
N THR A 19 -13.03 -32.44 1.62
CA THR A 19 -12.74 -32.97 2.95
C THR A 19 -11.96 -31.96 3.77
N VAL A 20 -11.99 -32.11 5.11
CA VAL A 20 -11.16 -31.28 6.00
C VAL A 20 -9.67 -31.46 5.69
N ALA A 21 -9.22 -32.68 5.41
CA ALA A 21 -7.83 -32.95 5.08
C ALA A 21 -7.38 -32.24 3.77
N GLU A 22 -8.21 -32.26 2.72
CA GLU A 22 -7.92 -31.57 1.46
C GLU A 22 -7.84 -30.06 1.68
N HIS A 23 -8.81 -29.45 2.38
CA HIS A 23 -8.83 -28.03 2.70
C HIS A 23 -7.61 -27.60 3.53
N LEU A 24 -7.32 -28.31 4.62
CA LEU A 24 -6.17 -27.99 5.47
C LEU A 24 -4.85 -28.13 4.71
N SER A 25 -4.69 -29.15 3.87
CA SER A 25 -3.49 -29.33 3.04
C SER A 25 -3.36 -28.26 1.97
N GLY A 26 -4.45 -27.88 1.29
CA GLY A 26 -4.47 -26.81 0.31
C GLY A 26 -4.12 -25.46 0.93
N THR A 27 -4.77 -25.10 2.02
CA THR A 27 -4.49 -23.88 2.79
C THR A 27 -3.05 -23.86 3.32
N ALA A 28 -2.52 -24.99 3.80
CA ALA A 28 -1.15 -25.09 4.31
C ALA A 28 -0.13 -24.86 3.20
N ALA A 29 -0.34 -25.45 2.02
CA ALA A 29 0.55 -25.27 0.87
C ALA A 29 0.62 -23.80 0.42
N LEU A 30 -0.52 -23.12 0.32
CA LEU A 30 -0.59 -21.70 -0.03
C LEU A 30 0.03 -20.82 1.07
N SER A 31 -0.34 -21.04 2.34
CA SER A 31 0.19 -20.26 3.46
C SER A 31 1.71 -20.41 3.62
N ARG A 32 2.24 -21.65 3.42
CA ARG A 32 3.69 -21.90 3.35
C ARG A 32 4.35 -21.08 2.26
N ALA A 33 3.81 -21.15 1.03
CA ALA A 33 4.37 -20.43 -0.11
C ALA A 33 4.40 -18.91 0.12
N PHE A 34 3.37 -18.35 0.72
CA PHE A 34 3.31 -16.91 1.05
C PHE A 34 4.32 -16.54 2.14
N ALA A 35 4.42 -17.33 3.20
CA ALA A 35 5.33 -17.08 4.31
C ALA A 35 6.81 -17.29 3.97
N GLU A 36 7.13 -18.08 2.93
CA GLU A 36 8.50 -18.28 2.45
C GLU A 36 9.15 -16.98 1.98
N ALA A 37 8.36 -16.02 1.48
CA ALA A 37 8.85 -14.70 1.08
C ALA A 37 9.66 -13.99 2.19
N PHE A 38 9.37 -14.29 3.45
CA PHE A 38 10.09 -13.75 4.62
C PHE A 38 10.70 -14.82 5.54
N GLY A 39 10.84 -16.06 5.04
CA GLY A 39 11.53 -17.14 5.73
C GLY A 39 10.75 -17.76 6.89
N ALA A 40 9.42 -17.75 6.81
CA ALA A 40 8.51 -18.33 7.81
C ALA A 40 7.61 -19.43 7.22
N GLY A 41 8.09 -20.14 6.18
CA GLY A 41 7.32 -21.16 5.48
C GLY A 41 6.77 -22.25 6.38
N ASP A 42 7.58 -22.74 7.31
CA ASP A 42 7.17 -23.80 8.25
C ASP A 42 6.07 -23.33 9.21
N ASP A 43 6.12 -22.07 9.66
CA ASP A 43 5.02 -21.48 10.46
C ASP A 43 3.76 -21.32 9.62
N GLY A 44 3.91 -20.88 8.35
CA GLY A 44 2.81 -20.80 7.38
C GLY A 44 2.13 -22.14 7.16
N GLU A 45 2.90 -23.22 7.00
CA GLU A 45 2.38 -24.57 6.86
C GLU A 45 1.62 -25.02 8.12
N LEU A 46 2.23 -24.82 9.29
CA LEU A 46 1.66 -25.24 10.56
C LEU A 46 0.29 -24.55 10.82
N ILE A 47 0.22 -23.23 10.65
CA ILE A 47 -1.05 -22.51 10.87
C ILE A 47 -2.12 -22.92 9.87
N GLY A 48 -1.75 -23.20 8.62
CA GLY A 48 -2.64 -23.73 7.58
C GLY A 48 -3.18 -25.12 7.93
N LEU A 49 -2.35 -26.03 8.42
CA LEU A 49 -2.76 -27.38 8.82
C LEU A 49 -3.66 -27.39 10.07
N LEU A 50 -3.56 -26.38 10.93
CA LEU A 50 -4.27 -26.39 12.21
C LEU A 50 -5.50 -25.48 12.25
N HIS A 51 -5.67 -24.51 11.33
CA HIS A 51 -6.65 -23.43 11.49
C HIS A 51 -8.08 -23.95 11.68
N ASP A 52 -8.46 -24.95 10.94
CA ASP A 52 -9.81 -25.52 10.90
C ASP A 52 -9.93 -26.94 11.49
N LEU A 53 -9.01 -27.30 12.38
CA LEU A 53 -9.00 -28.60 13.06
C LEU A 53 -10.35 -28.91 13.74
N GLY A 54 -11.04 -27.90 14.25
CA GLY A 54 -12.35 -28.05 14.86
C GLY A 54 -13.48 -28.43 13.89
N LYS A 55 -13.27 -28.40 12.58
CA LYS A 55 -14.21 -28.95 11.58
C LYS A 55 -14.31 -30.48 11.66
N CYS A 56 -13.31 -31.15 12.25
CA CYS A 56 -13.35 -32.60 12.56
C CYS A 56 -14.24 -32.94 13.77
N THR A 57 -15.38 -32.27 13.95
CA THR A 57 -16.31 -32.51 15.07
C THR A 57 -17.72 -32.82 14.58
N ASP A 58 -18.41 -33.70 15.30
CA ASP A 58 -19.82 -34.02 14.98
C ASP A 58 -20.71 -32.76 14.99
N GLY A 59 -20.40 -31.81 15.88
CA GLY A 59 -21.12 -30.54 15.96
C GLY A 59 -20.96 -29.70 14.69
N PHE A 60 -19.75 -29.60 14.16
CA PHE A 60 -19.51 -28.89 12.91
C PHE A 60 -20.11 -29.62 11.71
N GLN A 61 -19.98 -30.94 11.63
CA GLN A 61 -20.59 -31.74 10.56
C GLN A 61 -22.14 -31.64 10.58
N ASN A 62 -22.74 -31.64 11.78
CA ASN A 62 -24.19 -31.40 11.91
C ASN A 62 -24.57 -29.98 11.42
N ARG A 63 -23.75 -28.97 11.70
CA ARG A 63 -23.92 -27.61 11.15
C ARG A 63 -23.87 -27.60 9.63
N LEU A 64 -22.85 -28.26 9.05
CA LEU A 64 -22.60 -28.27 7.60
C LEU A 64 -23.67 -29.05 6.81
N LEU A 65 -24.10 -30.21 7.35
CA LEU A 65 -24.98 -31.16 6.67
C LEU A 65 -26.47 -30.99 6.99
N ARG A 66 -26.82 -30.39 8.12
CA ARG A 66 -28.19 -30.36 8.67
C ARG A 66 -28.60 -29.01 9.20
N ASP A 67 -27.85 -27.95 8.90
CA ASP A 67 -28.08 -26.58 9.38
C ASP A 67 -28.17 -26.46 10.91
N GLY A 68 -27.34 -27.23 11.63
CA GLY A 68 -27.22 -27.19 13.10
C GLY A 68 -26.68 -25.82 13.60
N PRO A 69 -26.58 -25.64 14.93
CA PRO A 69 -26.08 -24.41 15.53
C PRO A 69 -24.64 -24.12 15.14
N ARG A 70 -24.25 -22.83 15.19
CA ARG A 70 -22.86 -22.41 14.94
C ARG A 70 -21.93 -23.02 16.00
N VAL A 71 -20.78 -23.51 15.56
CA VAL A 71 -19.74 -24.15 16.38
C VAL A 71 -18.42 -23.41 16.20
N ASP A 72 -17.73 -23.18 17.31
CA ASP A 72 -16.37 -22.65 17.31
C ASP A 72 -15.40 -23.76 16.85
N HIS A 73 -14.84 -23.62 15.65
CA HIS A 73 -13.92 -24.59 15.05
C HIS A 73 -12.48 -24.08 15.02
N ALA A 74 -12.24 -22.79 15.24
CA ALA A 74 -10.90 -22.19 15.23
C ALA A 74 -10.12 -22.46 16.53
N THR A 75 -10.80 -22.46 17.69
CA THR A 75 -10.14 -22.61 18.98
C THR A 75 -9.40 -23.95 19.13
N ALA A 76 -9.89 -25.02 18.53
CA ALA A 76 -9.25 -26.34 18.61
C ALA A 76 -7.81 -26.31 18.04
N GLY A 77 -7.63 -25.74 16.85
CA GLY A 77 -6.32 -25.60 16.24
C GLY A 77 -5.40 -24.64 17.00
N ALA A 78 -5.94 -23.54 17.53
CA ALA A 78 -5.16 -22.60 18.34
C ALA A 78 -4.63 -23.26 19.63
N VAL A 79 -5.46 -24.08 20.32
CA VAL A 79 -5.01 -24.85 21.49
C VAL A 79 -3.96 -25.87 21.11
N ALA A 80 -4.10 -26.60 19.99
CA ALA A 80 -3.11 -27.55 19.52
C ALA A 80 -1.77 -26.85 19.23
N CYS A 81 -1.79 -25.73 18.52
CA CYS A 81 -0.62 -24.92 18.20
C CYS A 81 0.13 -24.45 19.47
N SER A 82 -0.60 -23.89 20.43
CA SER A 82 -0.04 -23.44 21.69
C SER A 82 0.51 -24.58 22.54
N LYS A 83 -0.26 -25.69 22.70
CA LYS A 83 0.06 -26.80 23.61
C LYS A 83 1.24 -27.62 23.11
N TYR A 84 1.25 -27.98 21.83
CA TYR A 84 2.24 -28.91 21.30
C TYR A 84 3.48 -28.21 20.75
N TYR A 85 3.33 -27.01 20.17
CA TYR A 85 4.41 -26.26 19.54
C TYR A 85 4.87 -25.04 20.35
N GLY A 86 4.12 -24.62 21.38
CA GLY A 86 4.45 -23.46 22.19
C GLY A 86 4.44 -22.13 21.43
N ARG A 87 3.68 -22.05 20.31
CA ARG A 87 3.65 -20.92 19.38
C ARG A 87 2.41 -20.08 19.59
N PHE A 88 2.50 -19.08 20.48
CA PHE A 88 1.36 -18.26 20.88
C PHE A 88 0.90 -17.28 19.81
N GLU A 89 1.84 -16.67 19.08
CA GLU A 89 1.56 -15.78 17.97
C GLU A 89 0.84 -16.51 16.83
N ASP A 90 1.28 -17.69 16.50
CA ASP A 90 0.67 -18.56 15.49
C ASP A 90 -0.73 -19.02 15.94
N ALA A 91 -0.88 -19.37 17.23
CA ALA A 91 -2.19 -19.69 17.82
C ALA A 91 -3.16 -18.49 17.76
N ALA A 92 -2.68 -17.25 17.87
CA ALA A 92 -3.50 -16.05 17.68
C ALA A 92 -3.98 -15.91 16.24
N CYS A 93 -3.14 -16.22 15.26
CA CYS A 93 -3.53 -16.25 13.84
C CYS A 93 -4.66 -17.25 13.61
N ILE A 94 -4.49 -18.47 14.11
CA ILE A 94 -5.51 -19.53 14.01
C ILE A 94 -6.81 -19.12 14.71
N ALA A 95 -6.74 -18.65 15.96
CA ALA A 95 -7.92 -18.25 16.71
C ALA A 95 -8.71 -17.12 16.04
N GLY A 96 -8.00 -16.26 15.29
CA GLY A 96 -8.52 -15.04 14.69
C GLY A 96 -9.00 -15.16 13.25
N HIS A 97 -8.75 -16.25 12.51
CA HIS A 97 -8.88 -16.27 11.04
C HIS A 97 -10.26 -15.84 10.52
N HIS A 98 -11.34 -16.12 11.23
CA HIS A 98 -12.68 -15.62 10.93
C HIS A 98 -13.07 -14.33 11.66
N SER A 99 -12.65 -14.17 12.92
CA SER A 99 -13.14 -13.09 13.78
C SER A 99 -12.23 -11.86 13.85
N GLY A 100 -11.03 -11.94 13.31
CA GLY A 100 -9.96 -10.98 13.47
C GLY A 100 -8.97 -11.38 14.55
N LEU A 101 -7.73 -10.87 14.46
CA LEU A 101 -6.71 -11.14 15.48
C LEU A 101 -7.22 -10.74 16.86
N PRO A 102 -7.25 -11.68 17.82
CA PRO A 102 -7.73 -11.40 19.17
C PRO A 102 -6.72 -10.61 19.99
N ASP A 103 -7.18 -9.91 21.00
CA ASP A 103 -6.31 -9.47 22.08
C ASP A 103 -5.77 -10.69 22.82
N PHE A 104 -4.49 -10.65 23.23
CA PHE A 104 -3.90 -11.77 23.95
C PHE A 104 -4.59 -12.01 25.29
N GLY A 105 -4.99 -10.92 25.98
CA GLY A 105 -5.57 -10.99 27.30
C GLY A 105 -4.54 -11.23 28.39
N ASN A 106 -4.95 -11.84 29.50
CA ASN A 106 -4.11 -12.09 30.64
C ASN A 106 -4.24 -13.54 31.14
N VAL A 107 -3.14 -14.26 31.18
CA VAL A 107 -3.08 -15.67 31.57
C VAL A 107 -3.63 -15.92 32.97
N ARG A 108 -3.55 -14.95 33.90
CA ARG A 108 -3.99 -15.11 35.29
C ARG A 108 -5.48 -14.78 35.52
N THR A 109 -5.99 -13.76 34.82
CA THR A 109 -7.32 -13.20 35.08
C THR A 109 -8.40 -13.69 34.12
N ASP A 110 -8.05 -14.05 32.88
CA ASP A 110 -9.03 -14.47 31.89
C ASP A 110 -9.63 -15.83 32.25
N CYS A 111 -10.92 -15.99 32.03
CA CYS A 111 -11.66 -17.23 32.24
C CYS A 111 -11.75 -18.03 30.92
N ALA A 112 -11.99 -19.34 31.06
CA ALA A 112 -12.23 -20.19 29.89
C ALA A 112 -13.48 -19.72 29.14
N GLY A 113 -13.28 -19.34 27.88
CA GLY A 113 -14.35 -18.85 27.01
C GLY A 113 -14.37 -17.33 26.80
N ASP A 114 -13.53 -16.56 27.50
CA ASP A 114 -13.33 -15.14 27.17
C ASP A 114 -12.86 -14.97 25.72
N ALA A 115 -13.18 -13.82 25.10
CA ALA A 115 -12.88 -13.56 23.70
C ALA A 115 -11.38 -13.38 23.41
N THR A 116 -10.55 -13.26 24.44
CA THR A 116 -9.10 -13.15 24.36
C THR A 116 -8.45 -14.47 23.95
N LEU A 117 -7.20 -14.42 23.47
CA LEU A 117 -6.45 -15.63 23.16
C LEU A 117 -6.36 -16.56 24.38
N TYR A 118 -5.92 -16.04 25.54
CA TYR A 118 -5.81 -16.87 26.75
C TYR A 118 -7.15 -17.46 27.21
N GLY A 119 -8.24 -16.71 27.09
CA GLY A 119 -9.58 -17.23 27.39
C GLY A 119 -9.99 -18.39 26.47
N ARG A 120 -9.66 -18.29 25.18
CA ARG A 120 -9.89 -19.38 24.22
C ARG A 120 -9.01 -20.60 24.52
N LEU A 121 -7.69 -20.39 24.76
CA LEU A 121 -6.75 -21.48 25.05
C LEU A 121 -7.13 -22.26 26.32
N LYS A 122 -7.76 -21.63 27.31
CA LYS A 122 -8.24 -22.28 28.54
C LYS A 122 -9.43 -23.21 28.32
N LYS A 123 -10.13 -23.17 27.18
CA LYS A 123 -11.18 -24.15 26.85
C LYS A 123 -10.63 -25.57 26.70
N GLY A 124 -9.33 -25.67 26.34
CA GLY A 124 -8.71 -26.95 26.00
C GLY A 124 -9.20 -27.54 24.68
N ILE A 125 -8.72 -28.71 24.36
CA ILE A 125 -9.05 -29.46 23.14
C ILE A 125 -9.25 -30.94 23.53
N ALA A 126 -10.21 -31.61 22.91
CA ALA A 126 -10.31 -33.04 23.01
C ALA A 126 -9.27 -33.73 22.13
N GLU A 127 -8.44 -34.62 22.67
CA GLU A 127 -7.33 -35.30 21.95
C GLU A 127 -7.82 -36.04 20.70
N LYS A 128 -9.04 -36.57 20.71
CA LYS A 128 -9.69 -37.23 19.57
C LYS A 128 -9.72 -36.39 18.26
N TYR A 129 -9.60 -35.05 18.34
CA TYR A 129 -9.59 -34.23 17.12
C TYR A 129 -8.30 -34.40 16.33
N LEU A 130 -7.16 -34.53 17.02
CA LEU A 130 -5.87 -34.82 16.40
C LEU A 130 -5.83 -36.26 15.88
N GLU A 131 -6.39 -37.22 16.61
CA GLU A 131 -6.52 -38.61 16.16
C GLU A 131 -7.34 -38.68 14.86
N SER A 132 -8.49 -38.02 14.81
CA SER A 132 -9.35 -37.98 13.61
C SER A 132 -8.67 -37.36 12.40
N CYS A 133 -7.81 -36.37 12.60
CA CYS A 133 -6.99 -35.79 11.51
C CYS A 133 -5.90 -36.74 11.06
N GLY A 134 -5.23 -37.45 11.98
CA GLY A 134 -4.26 -38.50 11.68
C GLY A 134 -4.87 -39.67 10.89
N GLU A 135 -6.09 -40.10 11.25
CA GLU A 135 -6.86 -41.13 10.50
C GLU A 135 -7.19 -40.68 9.07
N SER A 136 -7.25 -39.37 8.82
CA SER A 136 -7.44 -38.79 7.48
C SER A 136 -6.15 -38.71 6.66
N GLY A 137 -5.02 -39.24 7.18
CA GLY A 137 -3.71 -39.23 6.48
C GLY A 137 -2.94 -37.93 6.58
N MET A 138 -3.39 -36.97 7.41
CA MET A 138 -2.72 -35.70 7.61
C MET A 138 -1.53 -35.86 8.57
N THR A 139 -0.34 -35.42 8.15
CA THR A 139 0.86 -35.44 8.98
C THR A 139 1.19 -34.03 9.45
N LEU A 140 1.27 -33.83 10.75
CA LEU A 140 1.71 -32.57 11.32
C LEU A 140 3.24 -32.47 11.27
N PRO A 141 3.82 -31.28 10.94
CA PRO A 141 5.25 -31.10 10.88
C PRO A 141 5.88 -31.23 12.28
N ASP A 142 7.05 -31.85 12.35
CA ASP A 142 7.88 -31.90 13.56
C ASP A 142 8.72 -30.62 13.66
N LEU A 143 8.20 -29.61 14.33
CA LEU A 143 8.83 -28.32 14.48
C LEU A 143 9.30 -28.09 15.93
N PRO A 144 10.47 -27.48 16.13
CA PRO A 144 10.91 -27.09 17.46
C PRO A 144 9.97 -26.05 18.06
N ARG A 145 9.89 -26.03 19.39
CA ARG A 145 9.16 -24.94 20.08
C ARG A 145 9.74 -23.59 19.69
N ALA A 146 8.85 -22.61 19.43
CA ALA A 146 9.28 -21.28 19.07
C ALA A 146 10.10 -20.64 20.20
N ALA A 147 11.22 -20.02 19.85
CA ALA A 147 11.91 -19.13 20.75
C ALA A 147 11.10 -17.85 20.96
N ALA A 148 11.04 -17.37 22.21
CA ALA A 148 10.37 -16.12 22.51
C ALA A 148 11.01 -14.96 21.71
N GLN A 149 10.17 -14.20 21.00
CA GLN A 149 10.62 -12.99 20.31
C GLN A 149 10.88 -11.90 21.37
N PRO A 150 12.12 -11.39 21.49
CA PRO A 150 12.46 -10.43 22.53
C PRO A 150 11.80 -9.05 22.33
N ASP A 151 11.52 -8.68 21.07
CA ASP A 151 10.88 -7.43 20.71
C ASP A 151 9.39 -7.65 20.40
N ARG A 152 8.53 -7.06 21.22
CA ARG A 152 7.07 -7.12 21.08
C ARG A 152 6.57 -6.49 19.79
N LEU A 153 7.23 -5.46 19.29
CA LEU A 153 6.85 -4.80 18.05
C LEU A 153 7.14 -5.73 16.85
N CYS A 154 8.32 -6.33 16.84
CA CYS A 154 8.69 -7.34 15.86
C CYS A 154 7.74 -8.53 15.86
N ALA A 155 7.41 -9.07 17.04
CA ALA A 155 6.43 -10.14 17.21
C ALA A 155 5.05 -9.74 16.65
N SER A 156 4.61 -8.51 16.94
CA SER A 156 3.32 -7.99 16.47
C SER A 156 3.23 -7.90 14.93
N PHE A 157 4.29 -7.45 14.26
CA PHE A 157 4.32 -7.42 12.78
C PHE A 157 4.39 -8.83 12.20
N ARG A 158 5.22 -9.70 12.78
CA ARG A 158 5.30 -11.10 12.35
C ARG A 158 3.95 -11.81 12.46
N THR A 159 3.24 -11.66 13.57
CA THR A 159 1.89 -12.20 13.75
C THR A 159 0.95 -11.72 12.65
N ARG A 160 0.94 -10.43 12.30
CA ARG A 160 0.08 -9.90 11.24
C ARG A 160 0.44 -10.42 9.86
N MET A 161 1.74 -10.60 9.57
CA MET A 161 2.18 -11.17 8.30
C MET A 161 1.77 -12.65 8.17
N LEU A 162 1.97 -13.47 9.20
CA LEU A 162 1.51 -14.86 9.24
C LEU A 162 -0.02 -14.95 9.18
N TYR A 163 -0.71 -14.08 9.91
CA TYR A 163 -2.17 -13.99 9.83
C TYR A 163 -2.66 -13.68 8.42
N SER A 164 -1.97 -12.79 7.71
CA SER A 164 -2.24 -12.47 6.31
C SER A 164 -2.06 -13.69 5.41
N CYS A 165 -0.98 -14.46 5.61
CA CYS A 165 -0.73 -15.69 4.86
C CYS A 165 -1.86 -16.70 5.06
N LEU A 166 -2.25 -16.93 6.31
CA LEU A 166 -3.33 -17.87 6.64
C LEU A 166 -4.66 -17.44 6.02
N VAL A 167 -5.06 -16.19 6.29
CA VAL A 167 -6.38 -15.70 5.84
C VAL A 167 -6.49 -15.68 4.33
N ASP A 168 -5.44 -15.25 3.60
CA ASP A 168 -5.49 -15.24 2.15
C ASP A 168 -5.49 -16.67 1.58
N ALA A 169 -4.71 -17.58 2.18
CA ALA A 169 -4.67 -18.99 1.79
C ALA A 169 -6.03 -19.68 1.98
N ASP A 170 -6.69 -19.48 3.11
CA ASP A 170 -8.01 -20.02 3.42
C ASP A 170 -9.08 -19.50 2.45
N PHE A 171 -9.07 -18.18 2.17
CA PHE A 171 -9.96 -17.60 1.17
C PHE A 171 -9.73 -18.14 -0.24
N LEU A 172 -8.49 -18.27 -0.68
CA LEU A 172 -8.15 -18.75 -2.02
C LEU A 172 -8.46 -20.24 -2.22
N ASP A 173 -8.18 -21.08 -1.21
CA ASP A 173 -8.52 -22.51 -1.26
C ASP A 173 -10.05 -22.71 -1.30
N THR A 174 -10.78 -21.95 -0.48
CA THR A 174 -12.25 -21.97 -0.47
C THR A 174 -12.83 -21.43 -1.80
N GLU A 175 -12.30 -20.32 -2.33
CA GLU A 175 -12.70 -19.74 -3.64
C GLU A 175 -12.49 -20.75 -4.76
N HIS A 176 -11.32 -21.39 -4.80
CA HIS A 176 -11.01 -22.40 -5.81
C HIS A 176 -11.99 -23.57 -5.78
N PHE A 177 -12.36 -24.07 -4.59
CA PHE A 177 -13.33 -25.15 -4.44
C PHE A 177 -14.76 -24.72 -4.82
N MET A 178 -15.19 -23.54 -4.37
CA MET A 178 -16.57 -23.07 -4.56
C MET A 178 -16.84 -22.56 -5.97
N ASP A 179 -15.95 -21.73 -6.49
CA ASP A 179 -16.16 -20.95 -7.71
C ASP A 179 -15.26 -21.38 -8.88
N GLY A 180 -14.26 -22.24 -8.62
CA GLY A 180 -13.24 -22.61 -9.61
C GLY A 180 -12.24 -21.50 -9.85
N ASP A 181 -11.68 -21.44 -11.05
CA ASP A 181 -10.74 -20.39 -11.43
C ASP A 181 -11.49 -19.10 -11.80
N ARG A 182 -11.35 -18.07 -10.94
CA ARG A 182 -11.97 -16.75 -11.13
C ARG A 182 -11.11 -15.79 -11.98
N GLY A 183 -10.02 -16.27 -12.58
CA GLY A 183 -9.15 -15.45 -13.44
C GLY A 183 -8.23 -14.51 -12.68
N ARG A 184 -7.76 -14.91 -11.49
CA ARG A 184 -6.66 -14.23 -10.79
C ARG A 184 -5.34 -14.44 -11.52
N GLY A 185 -4.42 -13.47 -11.42
CA GLY A 185 -3.09 -13.61 -12.04
C GLY A 185 -3.05 -13.18 -13.52
N GLY A 186 -2.15 -13.81 -14.28
CA GLY A 186 -1.94 -13.47 -15.69
C GLY A 186 -1.12 -12.18 -15.90
N TYR A 187 -0.43 -11.73 -14.87
CA TYR A 187 0.44 -10.56 -14.89
C TYR A 187 1.82 -10.87 -15.48
N ASP A 188 2.46 -9.86 -16.06
CA ASP A 188 3.85 -9.96 -16.47
C ASP A 188 4.79 -10.00 -15.22
N ASP A 189 5.91 -10.66 -15.36
CA ASP A 189 6.95 -10.67 -14.32
C ASP A 189 7.76 -9.35 -14.28
N ILE A 190 8.46 -9.12 -13.19
CA ILE A 190 9.27 -7.91 -12.99
C ILE A 190 10.33 -7.70 -14.10
N PRO A 191 11.06 -8.72 -14.57
CA PRO A 191 11.98 -8.56 -15.71
C PRO A 191 11.30 -8.05 -16.98
N THR A 192 10.12 -8.55 -17.31
CA THR A 192 9.34 -8.09 -18.46
C THR A 192 8.90 -6.63 -18.29
N LEU A 193 8.45 -6.25 -17.09
CA LEU A 193 8.08 -4.87 -16.78
C LEU A 193 9.28 -3.92 -16.86
N LEU A 194 10.45 -4.35 -16.39
CA LEU A 194 11.70 -3.59 -16.54
C LEU A 194 12.04 -3.37 -18.01
N ALA A 195 11.95 -4.39 -18.84
CA ALA A 195 12.22 -4.27 -20.27
C ALA A 195 11.26 -3.29 -20.97
N ARG A 196 9.96 -3.25 -20.57
CA ARG A 196 9.01 -2.25 -21.05
C ARG A 196 9.42 -0.83 -20.65
N LEU A 197 9.83 -0.62 -19.40
CA LEU A 197 10.33 0.66 -18.94
C LEU A 197 11.58 1.09 -19.71
N GLU A 198 12.55 0.20 -19.88
CA GLU A 198 13.79 0.49 -20.63
C GLU A 198 13.48 0.90 -22.07
N LYS A 199 12.54 0.24 -22.73
CA LYS A 199 12.06 0.63 -24.06
C LYS A 199 11.41 2.01 -24.06
N TYR A 200 10.61 2.32 -23.04
CA TYR A 200 9.92 3.60 -22.90
C TYR A 200 10.90 4.77 -22.72
N ILE A 201 11.94 4.59 -21.92
CA ILE A 201 12.94 5.62 -21.62
C ILE A 201 14.08 5.70 -22.65
N ALA A 202 14.22 4.73 -23.54
CA ALA A 202 15.30 4.70 -24.55
C ALA A 202 15.41 5.99 -25.39
N PRO A 203 14.30 6.64 -25.85
CA PRO A 203 14.37 7.91 -26.57
C PRO A 203 14.96 9.07 -25.75
N TRP A 204 14.89 9.00 -24.42
CA TRP A 204 15.37 10.05 -23.52
C TRP A 204 16.89 10.07 -23.36
N GLN A 205 17.58 9.00 -23.73
CA GLN A 205 19.04 8.88 -23.62
C GLN A 205 19.81 9.83 -24.56
N ASN A 206 19.10 10.52 -25.48
CA ASN A 206 19.68 11.56 -26.35
C ASN A 206 19.05 12.93 -26.04
N PRO A 207 19.34 13.55 -24.90
CA PRO A 207 18.69 14.77 -24.44
C PRO A 207 19.09 15.97 -25.32
N GLN A 208 18.10 16.76 -25.78
CA GLN A 208 18.28 17.90 -26.65
C GLN A 208 18.59 19.22 -25.91
N ASN A 209 18.38 19.25 -24.60
CA ASN A 209 18.59 20.42 -23.76
C ASN A 209 19.20 20.06 -22.42
N GLU A 210 19.69 21.04 -21.68
CA GLU A 210 20.36 20.82 -20.39
C GLU A 210 19.41 20.22 -19.34
N LEU A 211 18.16 20.66 -19.30
CA LEU A 211 17.18 20.14 -18.35
C LEU A 211 16.92 18.63 -18.55
N ASN A 212 16.76 18.22 -19.80
CA ASN A 212 16.56 16.81 -20.12
C ASN A 212 17.83 15.99 -19.87
N ARG A 213 19.01 16.58 -20.03
CA ARG A 213 20.27 15.93 -19.64
C ARG A 213 20.30 15.65 -18.13
N LEU A 214 19.96 16.63 -17.31
CA LEU A 214 19.88 16.46 -15.86
C LEU A 214 18.87 15.38 -15.46
N ARG A 215 17.72 15.32 -16.13
CA ARG A 215 16.72 14.26 -15.90
C ARG A 215 17.25 12.87 -16.27
N CYS A 216 17.99 12.78 -17.38
CA CYS A 216 18.64 11.52 -17.77
C CYS A 216 19.72 11.11 -16.77
N ASP A 217 20.52 12.05 -16.26
CA ASP A 217 21.55 11.77 -15.27
C ASP A 217 20.91 11.20 -13.98
N ILE A 218 19.81 11.80 -13.50
CA ILE A 218 19.05 11.30 -12.35
C ILE A 218 18.50 9.90 -12.62
N LEU A 219 17.86 9.70 -13.77
CA LEU A 219 17.29 8.42 -14.17
C LEU A 219 18.35 7.32 -14.23
N ASN A 220 19.49 7.58 -14.86
CA ASN A 220 20.58 6.62 -14.97
C ASN A 220 21.20 6.30 -13.60
N THR A 221 21.39 7.31 -12.74
CA THR A 221 21.82 7.11 -11.36
C THR A 221 20.86 6.19 -10.59
N CYS A 222 19.55 6.36 -10.75
CA CYS A 222 18.55 5.50 -10.14
C CYS A 222 18.59 4.06 -10.70
N LEU A 223 18.76 3.88 -12.01
CA LEU A 223 18.92 2.55 -12.63
C LEU A 223 20.17 1.83 -12.12
N GLU A 224 21.31 2.53 -12.07
CA GLU A 224 22.56 1.96 -11.53
C GLU A 224 22.44 1.59 -10.06
N ALA A 225 21.80 2.46 -9.26
CA ALA A 225 21.54 2.19 -7.84
C ALA A 225 20.64 0.99 -7.61
N GLY A 226 19.85 0.55 -8.59
CA GLY A 226 19.03 -0.66 -8.50
C GLY A 226 19.83 -1.93 -8.20
N ALA A 227 21.14 -1.96 -8.46
CA ALA A 227 22.03 -3.09 -8.11
C ALA A 227 22.52 -3.07 -6.65
N LYS A 228 22.27 -2.01 -5.87
CA LYS A 228 22.63 -1.93 -4.45
C LYS A 228 21.87 -2.98 -3.63
N ALA A 229 22.37 -3.28 -2.42
CA ALA A 229 21.75 -4.24 -1.49
C ALA A 229 20.32 -3.81 -1.11
N LYS A 230 19.49 -4.75 -0.64
CA LYS A 230 18.19 -4.42 -0.04
C LYS A 230 18.40 -3.52 1.18
N GLY A 231 17.51 -2.52 1.38
CA GLY A 231 17.72 -1.57 2.46
C GLY A 231 16.73 -0.44 2.55
N LEU A 232 17.15 0.60 3.25
CA LEU A 232 16.44 1.86 3.41
C LEU A 232 17.12 2.92 2.55
N TYR A 233 16.36 3.53 1.66
CA TYR A 233 16.87 4.53 0.72
C TYR A 233 16.09 5.82 0.80
N THR A 234 16.77 6.91 0.44
CA THR A 234 16.13 8.19 0.13
C THR A 234 16.38 8.55 -1.33
N LEU A 235 15.43 9.23 -1.94
CA LEU A 235 15.57 9.83 -3.26
C LEU A 235 15.17 11.29 -3.18
N THR A 236 16.20 12.15 -3.07
CA THR A 236 16.03 13.59 -2.92
C THR A 236 16.28 14.27 -4.27
N VAL A 237 15.21 14.53 -4.98
CA VAL A 237 15.25 15.12 -6.33
C VAL A 237 14.36 16.35 -6.37
N PRO A 238 14.88 17.50 -6.85
CA PRO A 238 14.09 18.71 -7.04
C PRO A 238 12.87 18.46 -7.93
N THR A 239 11.83 19.24 -7.72
CA THR A 239 10.64 19.17 -8.55
C THR A 239 10.94 19.42 -10.02
N GLY A 240 10.31 18.64 -10.87
CA GLY A 240 10.58 18.64 -12.31
C GLY A 240 11.84 17.86 -12.73
N GLY A 241 12.53 17.23 -11.78
CA GLY A 241 13.68 16.35 -12.04
C GLY A 241 13.33 14.96 -12.57
N GLY A 242 12.05 14.64 -12.78
CA GLY A 242 11.63 13.33 -13.29
C GLY A 242 11.50 12.24 -12.21
N LYS A 243 11.28 12.62 -10.96
CA LYS A 243 11.22 11.75 -9.77
C LYS A 243 10.36 10.48 -9.96
N THR A 244 9.17 10.61 -10.55
CA THR A 244 8.22 9.50 -10.73
C THR A 244 8.80 8.36 -11.56
N VAL A 245 9.39 8.65 -12.72
CA VAL A 245 9.97 7.63 -13.60
C VAL A 245 11.31 7.14 -13.09
N ALA A 246 12.12 8.02 -12.48
CA ALA A 246 13.41 7.66 -11.90
C ALA A 246 13.26 6.70 -10.70
N SER A 247 12.28 6.94 -9.82
CA SER A 247 11.98 6.04 -8.70
C SER A 247 11.38 4.71 -9.17
N LEU A 248 10.55 4.71 -10.22
CA LEU A 248 10.06 3.48 -10.84
C LEU A 248 11.22 2.68 -11.47
N ALA A 249 12.15 3.35 -12.11
CA ALA A 249 13.33 2.72 -12.72
C ALA A 249 14.23 2.06 -11.67
N PHE A 250 14.51 2.75 -10.56
CA PHE A 250 15.16 2.13 -9.41
C PHE A 250 14.39 0.90 -8.93
N ALA A 251 13.09 1.06 -8.67
CA ALA A 251 12.27 0.03 -8.06
C ALA A 251 12.20 -1.24 -8.91
N LEU A 252 11.96 -1.13 -10.22
CA LEU A 252 11.91 -2.29 -11.12
C LEU A 252 13.28 -2.94 -11.30
N ARG A 253 14.34 -2.14 -11.46
CA ARG A 253 15.70 -2.66 -11.57
C ARG A 253 16.11 -3.37 -10.30
N HIS A 254 15.85 -2.79 -9.13
CA HIS A 254 16.13 -3.37 -7.83
C HIS A 254 15.36 -4.67 -7.60
N ALA A 255 14.07 -4.67 -7.93
CA ALA A 255 13.24 -5.86 -7.83
C ALA A 255 13.74 -6.98 -8.74
N ALA A 256 14.12 -6.68 -9.99
CA ALA A 256 14.67 -7.66 -10.92
C ALA A 256 15.99 -8.26 -10.43
N VAL A 257 16.92 -7.43 -9.94
CA VAL A 257 18.24 -7.90 -9.44
C VAL A 257 18.11 -8.79 -8.21
N HIS A 258 17.16 -8.48 -7.33
CA HIS A 258 17.00 -9.18 -6.05
C HIS A 258 15.88 -10.23 -6.01
N GLY A 259 15.27 -10.57 -7.15
CA GLY A 259 14.17 -11.54 -7.23
C GLY A 259 12.94 -11.11 -6.39
N MET A 260 12.70 -9.80 -6.31
CA MET A 260 11.51 -9.29 -5.62
C MET A 260 10.31 -9.34 -6.56
N GLN A 261 9.13 -9.49 -6.00
CA GLN A 261 7.93 -9.79 -6.80
C GLN A 261 7.07 -8.58 -7.10
N ARG A 262 7.19 -7.49 -6.32
CA ARG A 262 6.25 -6.35 -6.38
C ARG A 262 6.93 -5.03 -6.17
N VAL A 263 6.31 -4.01 -6.75
CA VAL A 263 6.59 -2.59 -6.48
C VAL A 263 5.32 -1.94 -5.94
N ILE A 264 5.40 -1.35 -4.76
CA ILE A 264 4.26 -0.72 -4.09
C ILE A 264 4.55 0.76 -3.95
N TYR A 265 3.75 1.57 -4.63
CA TYR A 265 3.82 3.03 -4.55
C TYR A 265 2.81 3.55 -3.56
N VAL A 266 3.30 4.28 -2.58
CA VAL A 266 2.52 4.87 -1.48
C VAL A 266 2.53 6.38 -1.63
N ILE A 267 1.38 6.97 -1.92
CA ILE A 267 1.22 8.38 -2.28
C ILE A 267 0.23 9.05 -1.31
N PRO A 268 0.47 10.29 -0.85
CA PRO A 268 -0.37 10.91 0.18
C PRO A 268 -1.76 11.36 -0.33
N TYR A 269 -1.90 11.67 -1.62
CA TYR A 269 -3.12 12.26 -2.19
C TYR A 269 -3.70 11.46 -3.34
N THR A 270 -5.01 11.27 -3.35
CA THR A 270 -5.72 10.51 -4.40
C THR A 270 -5.57 11.11 -5.80
N SER A 271 -5.51 12.46 -5.93
CA SER A 271 -5.32 13.12 -7.23
C SER A 271 -3.96 12.83 -7.87
N ILE A 272 -2.92 12.59 -7.05
CA ILE A 272 -1.59 12.23 -7.53
C ILE A 272 -1.55 10.75 -7.89
N ILE A 273 -2.30 9.92 -7.16
CA ILE A 273 -2.40 8.48 -7.44
C ILE A 273 -2.93 8.25 -8.86
N GLU A 274 -4.06 8.89 -9.22
CA GLU A 274 -4.65 8.77 -10.57
C GLU A 274 -3.62 9.11 -11.67
N GLN A 275 -2.87 10.19 -11.47
CA GLN A 275 -1.84 10.63 -12.44
C GLN A 275 -0.67 9.64 -12.53
N ASN A 276 -0.11 9.22 -11.39
CA ASN A 276 1.02 8.29 -11.39
C ASN A 276 0.60 6.90 -11.89
N ALA A 277 -0.58 6.42 -11.50
CA ALA A 277 -1.13 5.17 -11.99
C ALA A 277 -1.34 5.20 -13.51
N ALA A 278 -1.82 6.33 -14.08
CA ALA A 278 -1.93 6.48 -15.52
C ALA A 278 -0.57 6.37 -16.22
N VAL A 279 0.46 7.08 -15.73
CA VAL A 279 1.83 6.99 -16.27
C VAL A 279 2.36 5.56 -16.18
N PHE A 280 2.15 4.87 -15.06
CA PHE A 280 2.61 3.49 -14.91
C PHE A 280 1.86 2.52 -15.83
N ARG A 281 0.56 2.71 -16.03
CA ARG A 281 -0.23 1.91 -17.00
C ARG A 281 0.25 2.11 -18.44
N ASP A 282 0.61 3.34 -18.81
CA ASP A 282 1.16 3.64 -20.15
C ASP A 282 2.51 2.95 -20.37
N ILE A 283 3.35 2.90 -19.35
CA ILE A 283 4.68 2.28 -19.42
C ILE A 283 4.60 0.74 -19.34
N LEU A 284 3.84 0.22 -18.37
CA LEU A 284 3.90 -1.18 -17.96
C LEU A 284 2.75 -2.03 -18.49
N GLY A 285 1.70 -1.39 -19.00
CA GLY A 285 0.44 -2.02 -19.40
C GLY A 285 -0.58 -2.03 -18.26
N ALA A 286 -1.85 -1.78 -18.61
CA ALA A 286 -2.94 -1.60 -17.66
C ALA A 286 -3.22 -2.83 -16.77
N ALA A 287 -2.96 -4.03 -17.30
CA ALA A 287 -3.16 -5.29 -16.56
C ALA A 287 -2.19 -5.46 -15.38
N ASN A 288 -1.04 -4.77 -15.38
CA ASN A 288 0.01 -4.94 -14.38
C ASN A 288 -0.02 -3.91 -13.25
N VAL A 289 -0.95 -2.95 -13.30
CA VAL A 289 -1.00 -1.81 -12.38
C VAL A 289 -2.36 -1.70 -11.71
N LEU A 290 -2.38 -1.93 -10.41
CA LEU A 290 -3.54 -1.73 -9.55
C LEU A 290 -3.49 -0.34 -8.91
N GLU A 291 -4.56 0.41 -9.07
CA GLU A 291 -4.85 1.62 -8.28
C GLU A 291 -5.82 1.24 -7.17
N HIS A 292 -5.44 1.42 -5.89
CA HIS A 292 -6.25 1.00 -4.75
C HIS A 292 -6.29 2.06 -3.66
N HIS A 293 -7.40 2.77 -3.59
CA HIS A 293 -7.74 3.74 -2.52
C HIS A 293 -9.25 3.89 -2.38
N CYS A 294 -9.70 4.61 -1.36
CA CYS A 294 -11.14 4.74 -1.02
C CYS A 294 -12.02 5.38 -2.12
N GLY A 295 -11.43 6.04 -3.12
CA GLY A 295 -12.16 6.67 -4.23
C GLY A 295 -12.37 5.77 -5.45
N VAL A 296 -11.76 4.58 -5.49
CA VAL A 296 -11.89 3.64 -6.61
C VAL A 296 -13.03 2.68 -6.32
N GLN A 297 -14.00 2.65 -7.23
CA GLN A 297 -15.05 1.62 -7.23
C GLN A 297 -14.57 0.46 -8.11
N LEU A 298 -14.48 -0.71 -7.51
CA LEU A 298 -14.12 -1.96 -8.19
C LEU A 298 -15.39 -2.79 -8.32
N ASP A 299 -15.73 -3.21 -9.54
CA ASP A 299 -16.96 -3.94 -9.83
C ASP A 299 -16.69 -5.46 -9.87
N LEU A 300 -17.45 -6.20 -9.08
CA LEU A 300 -17.47 -7.67 -9.04
C LEU A 300 -18.82 -8.21 -9.50
N SER A 301 -19.68 -7.38 -10.10
CA SER A 301 -21.01 -7.82 -10.56
C SER A 301 -20.93 -8.82 -11.71
N ASP A 302 -21.96 -9.67 -11.81
CA ASP A 302 -22.12 -10.59 -12.94
C ASP A 302 -22.22 -9.79 -14.25
N GLY A 303 -21.23 -9.99 -15.14
CA GLY A 303 -21.13 -9.28 -16.41
C GLY A 303 -20.09 -8.14 -16.45
N ALA A 304 -19.38 -7.87 -15.37
CA ALA A 304 -18.23 -6.98 -15.39
C ALA A 304 -17.15 -7.50 -16.36
N PRO A 305 -16.40 -6.61 -17.06
CA PRO A 305 -15.30 -7.02 -17.91
C PRO A 305 -14.27 -7.85 -17.15
N PRO A 306 -13.68 -8.92 -17.73
CA PRO A 306 -12.71 -9.78 -17.06
C PRO A 306 -11.54 -9.00 -16.43
N GLU A 307 -11.09 -7.93 -17.07
CA GLU A 307 -10.02 -7.07 -16.53
C GLU A 307 -10.44 -6.30 -15.27
N GLU A 308 -11.71 -5.93 -15.15
CA GLU A 308 -12.23 -5.26 -13.95
C GLU A 308 -12.39 -6.26 -12.81
N VAL A 309 -12.88 -7.45 -13.09
CA VAL A 309 -12.94 -8.55 -12.11
C VAL A 309 -11.55 -8.89 -11.60
N CYS A 310 -10.57 -9.07 -12.50
CA CYS A 310 -9.18 -9.35 -12.11
C CYS A 310 -8.61 -8.24 -11.19
N ARG A 311 -8.83 -6.96 -11.51
CA ARG A 311 -8.40 -5.84 -10.68
C ARG A 311 -9.11 -5.79 -9.33
N ALA A 312 -10.39 -6.10 -9.28
CA ALA A 312 -11.16 -6.15 -8.04
C ALA A 312 -10.66 -7.28 -7.13
N LEU A 313 -10.38 -8.44 -7.68
CA LEU A 313 -9.78 -9.57 -6.97
C LEU A 313 -8.36 -9.24 -6.49
N ALA A 314 -7.54 -8.59 -7.33
CA ALA A 314 -6.20 -8.15 -6.94
C ALA A 314 -6.20 -7.11 -5.80
N ALA A 315 -7.24 -6.30 -5.67
CA ALA A 315 -7.36 -5.32 -4.59
C ALA A 315 -7.57 -5.98 -3.21
N GLU A 316 -8.04 -7.22 -3.17
CA GLU A 316 -8.25 -7.95 -1.92
C GLU A 316 -6.91 -8.31 -1.26
N ASN A 317 -5.93 -8.78 -2.03
CA ASN A 317 -4.67 -9.32 -1.51
C ASN A 317 -3.40 -8.69 -2.10
N TRP A 318 -3.50 -7.82 -3.11
CA TRP A 318 -2.36 -7.18 -3.79
C TRP A 318 -1.39 -8.19 -4.46
N ASP A 319 -1.89 -9.22 -5.07
CA ASP A 319 -1.07 -10.22 -5.79
C ASP A 319 -0.56 -9.75 -7.17
N ILE A 320 -0.81 -8.52 -7.53
CA ILE A 320 -0.40 -7.86 -8.78
C ILE A 320 1.01 -7.22 -8.66
N PRO A 321 1.82 -7.15 -9.73
CA PRO A 321 3.21 -6.70 -9.65
C PRO A 321 3.40 -5.23 -9.29
N VAL A 322 2.47 -4.33 -9.65
CA VAL A 322 2.57 -2.91 -9.31
C VAL A 322 1.28 -2.42 -8.65
N VAL A 323 1.41 -1.93 -7.42
CA VAL A 323 0.29 -1.37 -6.64
C VAL A 323 0.54 0.11 -6.38
N VAL A 324 -0.43 0.96 -6.67
CA VAL A 324 -0.42 2.39 -6.35
C VAL A 324 -1.52 2.66 -5.33
N THR A 325 -1.14 3.11 -4.14
CA THR A 325 -2.06 3.22 -2.99
C THR A 325 -1.78 4.45 -2.13
N THR A 326 -2.64 4.71 -1.14
CA THR A 326 -2.42 5.78 -0.14
C THR A 326 -1.63 5.30 1.07
N ALA A 327 -0.94 6.23 1.74
CA ALA A 327 -0.32 5.96 3.05
C ALA A 327 -1.37 5.48 4.08
N VAL A 328 -2.58 6.05 4.05
CA VAL A 328 -3.69 5.65 4.91
C VAL A 328 -4.05 4.18 4.68
N GLN A 329 -4.28 3.78 3.43
CA GLN A 329 -4.64 2.41 3.07
C GLN A 329 -3.56 1.40 3.52
N LEU A 330 -2.28 1.72 3.31
CA LEU A 330 -1.16 0.88 3.72
C LEU A 330 -1.09 0.74 5.24
N PHE A 331 -0.99 1.85 5.96
CA PHE A 331 -0.78 1.80 7.42
C PHE A 331 -2.00 1.31 8.18
N GLU A 332 -3.22 1.68 7.75
CA GLU A 332 -4.42 1.09 8.33
C GLU A 332 -4.51 -0.42 8.13
N SER A 333 -4.04 -0.95 7.00
CA SER A 333 -3.96 -2.40 6.78
C SER A 333 -2.91 -3.04 7.68
N LEU A 334 -1.70 -2.46 7.77
CA LEU A 334 -0.60 -2.97 8.60
C LEU A 334 -0.94 -3.05 10.11
N TYR A 335 -1.78 -2.13 10.59
CA TYR A 335 -2.19 -2.09 11.99
C TYR A 335 -3.60 -2.65 12.25
N ALA A 336 -4.26 -3.18 11.22
CA ALA A 336 -5.56 -3.80 11.37
C ALA A 336 -5.49 -5.15 12.11
N ASN A 337 -6.65 -5.58 12.59
CA ASN A 337 -6.87 -6.92 13.11
C ASN A 337 -7.90 -7.72 12.30
N ARG A 338 -8.65 -7.07 11.41
CA ARG A 338 -9.71 -7.71 10.60
C ARG A 338 -9.12 -8.44 9.39
N SER A 339 -9.61 -9.64 9.12
CA SER A 339 -9.19 -10.50 7.99
C SER A 339 -9.19 -9.77 6.66
N SER A 340 -10.28 -9.09 6.31
CA SER A 340 -10.42 -8.37 5.04
C SER A 340 -9.38 -7.26 4.80
N ARG A 341 -8.86 -6.64 5.88
CA ARG A 341 -7.80 -5.63 5.78
C ARG A 341 -6.40 -6.23 5.81
N CYS A 342 -6.22 -7.32 6.56
CA CYS A 342 -4.92 -7.97 6.72
C CYS A 342 -4.55 -8.88 5.52
N ARG A 343 -5.52 -9.35 4.73
CA ARG A 343 -5.35 -10.31 3.65
C ARG A 343 -4.22 -9.98 2.65
N LYS A 344 -3.89 -8.71 2.48
CA LYS A 344 -2.87 -8.20 1.54
C LYS A 344 -1.46 -8.05 2.12
N LEU A 345 -1.26 -8.20 3.43
CA LEU A 345 -0.02 -7.80 4.10
C LEU A 345 1.17 -8.67 3.71
N HIS A 346 0.99 -9.97 3.54
CA HIS A 346 2.06 -10.89 3.15
C HIS A 346 2.70 -10.49 1.81
N ASN A 347 1.94 -9.82 0.93
CA ASN A 347 2.42 -9.30 -0.35
C ASN A 347 3.26 -8.01 -0.24
N LEU A 348 3.44 -7.46 0.98
CA LEU A 348 4.44 -6.44 1.27
C LEU A 348 5.84 -7.05 1.45
N ALA A 349 5.94 -8.34 1.84
CA ALA A 349 7.22 -9.01 1.96
C ALA A 349 7.90 -9.15 0.60
N ASN A 350 9.24 -9.11 0.59
CA ASN A 350 10.05 -9.23 -0.61
C ASN A 350 9.59 -8.31 -1.76
N SER A 351 9.26 -7.05 -1.42
CA SER A 351 8.80 -6.02 -2.35
C SER A 351 9.59 -4.71 -2.22
N VAL A 352 9.59 -3.89 -3.27
CA VAL A 352 10.09 -2.50 -3.21
C VAL A 352 8.92 -1.59 -2.87
N ILE A 353 9.02 -0.86 -1.77
CA ILE A 353 7.97 0.05 -1.29
C ILE A 353 8.47 1.48 -1.39
N VAL A 354 7.87 2.25 -2.29
CA VAL A 354 8.24 3.64 -2.56
C VAL A 354 7.22 4.57 -1.90
N PHE A 355 7.65 5.36 -0.93
CA PHE A 355 6.85 6.42 -0.33
C PHE A 355 7.12 7.72 -1.07
N ASP A 356 6.21 8.14 -1.93
CA ASP A 356 6.30 9.43 -2.60
C ASP A 356 5.80 10.55 -1.68
N GLU A 357 6.40 11.72 -1.77
CA GLU A 357 6.16 12.86 -0.87
C GLU A 357 6.22 12.47 0.63
N ALA A 358 7.30 11.77 1.02
CA ALA A 358 7.47 11.21 2.37
C ALA A 358 7.38 12.25 3.50
N GLN A 359 7.61 13.55 3.23
CA GLN A 359 7.41 14.64 4.19
C GLN A 359 5.94 14.84 4.59
N MET A 360 4.99 14.27 3.84
CA MET A 360 3.56 14.34 4.12
C MET A 360 3.06 13.26 5.07
N LEU A 361 3.94 12.43 5.60
CA LEU A 361 3.58 11.44 6.63
C LEU A 361 2.98 12.15 7.85
N PRO A 362 1.87 11.61 8.43
CA PRO A 362 1.13 12.30 9.48
C PRO A 362 1.96 12.38 10.77
N LEU A 363 2.31 13.56 11.22
CA LEU A 363 3.13 13.80 12.43
C LEU A 363 2.60 13.07 13.67
N PRO A 364 1.27 13.05 13.98
CA PRO A 364 0.75 12.32 15.14
C PRO A 364 1.00 10.81 15.08
N HIS A 365 1.18 10.25 13.89
CA HIS A 365 1.39 8.81 13.65
C HIS A 365 2.76 8.50 13.04
N LEU A 366 3.69 9.45 13.11
CA LEU A 366 5.01 9.30 12.47
C LEU A 366 5.80 8.10 13.03
N ARG A 367 5.82 7.92 14.35
CA ARG A 367 6.52 6.81 14.98
C ARG A 367 6.02 5.43 14.52
N PRO A 368 4.71 5.10 14.58
CA PRO A 368 4.22 3.85 14.03
C PRO A 368 4.49 3.70 12.53
N CYS A 369 4.38 4.76 11.72
CA CYS A 369 4.73 4.69 10.30
C CYS A 369 6.21 4.30 10.08
N VAL A 370 7.12 4.96 10.79
CA VAL A 370 8.56 4.66 10.71
C VAL A 370 8.88 3.27 11.24
N ALA A 371 8.26 2.84 12.35
CA ALA A 371 8.42 1.50 12.89
C ALA A 371 7.99 0.41 11.90
N ALA A 372 6.89 0.64 11.17
CA ALA A 372 6.43 -0.27 10.12
C ALA A 372 7.41 -0.36 8.95
N MET A 373 7.92 0.78 8.45
CA MET A 373 8.93 0.80 7.37
C MET A 373 10.21 0.07 7.78
N ALA A 374 10.71 0.33 8.99
CA ALA A 374 11.87 -0.34 9.55
C ALA A 374 11.66 -1.85 9.66
N SER A 375 10.48 -2.28 10.14
CA SER A 375 10.13 -3.71 10.24
C SER A 375 10.04 -4.38 8.87
N LEU A 376 9.44 -3.73 7.87
CA LEU A 376 9.36 -4.24 6.50
C LEU A 376 10.75 -4.50 5.91
N THR A 377 11.71 -3.62 6.18
CA THR A 377 13.09 -3.82 5.72
C THR A 377 13.82 -4.88 6.53
N ALA A 378 13.79 -4.78 7.85
CA ALA A 378 14.62 -5.61 8.72
C ALA A 378 14.14 -7.08 8.83
N GLN A 379 12.82 -7.32 8.74
CA GLN A 379 12.23 -8.63 8.99
C GLN A 379 11.63 -9.28 7.74
N PHE A 380 11.14 -8.47 6.78
CA PHE A 380 10.34 -8.99 5.66
C PHE A 380 11.02 -8.86 4.30
N ARG A 381 12.35 -8.68 4.29
CA ARG A 381 13.19 -8.66 3.08
C ARG A 381 12.79 -7.61 2.05
N SER A 382 12.06 -6.56 2.46
CA SER A 382 11.61 -5.50 1.58
C SER A 382 12.64 -4.37 1.51
N THR A 383 12.61 -3.60 0.42
CA THR A 383 13.37 -2.36 0.30
C THR A 383 12.40 -1.20 0.38
N VAL A 384 12.71 -0.20 1.21
CA VAL A 384 11.91 1.01 1.39
C VAL A 384 12.66 2.21 0.81
N VAL A 385 11.97 3.00 0.00
CA VAL A 385 12.49 4.23 -0.62
C VAL A 385 11.63 5.41 -0.22
N LEU A 386 12.23 6.43 0.38
CA LEU A 386 11.56 7.68 0.75
C LEU A 386 11.87 8.74 -0.32
N CYS A 387 10.90 8.99 -1.20
CA CYS A 387 11.00 9.99 -2.25
C CYS A 387 10.47 11.33 -1.76
N THR A 388 11.23 12.40 -1.98
CA THR A 388 10.83 13.74 -1.54
C THR A 388 11.61 14.82 -2.28
N ALA A 389 11.03 16.02 -2.36
CA ALA A 389 11.78 17.23 -2.74
C ALA A 389 12.51 17.84 -1.53
N THR A 390 12.09 17.53 -0.29
CA THR A 390 12.70 18.03 0.95
C THR A 390 12.83 16.88 1.93
N GLN A 391 14.05 16.55 2.36
CA GLN A 391 14.28 15.42 3.27
C GLN A 391 13.68 15.71 4.66
N PRO A 392 12.68 14.96 5.10
CA PRO A 392 12.30 14.97 6.50
C PRO A 392 13.43 14.34 7.33
N SER A 393 13.66 14.88 8.53
CA SER A 393 14.69 14.36 9.46
C SER A 393 14.22 13.04 10.10
N LEU A 394 14.11 11.98 9.30
CA LEU A 394 13.65 10.65 9.74
C LEU A 394 14.80 9.70 10.10
N GLY A 395 16.04 10.08 9.80
CA GLY A 395 17.20 9.21 9.95
C GLY A 395 17.37 8.65 11.38
N ASP A 396 17.26 9.49 12.41
CA ASP A 396 17.38 9.06 13.81
C ASP A 396 16.24 8.12 14.22
N LEU A 397 15.01 8.38 13.74
CA LEU A 397 13.87 7.50 14.01
C LEU A 397 14.02 6.15 13.32
N LEU A 398 14.45 6.13 12.08
CA LEU A 398 14.70 4.89 11.33
C LEU A 398 15.81 4.08 11.98
N ALA A 399 16.91 4.73 12.39
CA ALA A 399 18.01 4.09 13.11
C ALA A 399 17.58 3.48 14.45
N ALA A 400 16.63 4.12 15.15
CA ALA A 400 16.10 3.61 16.42
C ALA A 400 15.27 2.32 16.25
N TYR A 401 14.52 2.17 15.14
CA TYR A 401 13.66 1.00 14.88
C TYR A 401 14.34 -0.08 14.03
N ALA A 402 15.36 0.27 13.25
CA ALA A 402 16.14 -0.66 12.44
C ALA A 402 17.65 -0.43 12.64
N PRO A 403 18.20 -0.67 13.85
CA PRO A 403 19.61 -0.55 14.10
C PRO A 403 20.40 -1.52 13.19
N GLY A 404 21.40 -1.00 12.49
CA GLY A 404 22.15 -1.79 11.50
C GLY A 404 21.66 -1.67 10.05
N TRP A 405 20.59 -0.91 9.81
CA TRP A 405 20.11 -0.58 8.47
C TRP A 405 20.32 0.90 8.18
N PRO A 406 21.47 1.33 7.62
CA PRO A 406 21.73 2.71 7.28
C PRO A 406 20.76 3.18 6.19
N VAL A 407 20.38 4.46 6.25
CA VAL A 407 19.59 5.10 5.18
C VAL A 407 20.56 5.69 4.16
N GLU A 408 20.49 5.25 2.92
CA GLU A 408 21.36 5.71 1.85
C GLU A 408 20.62 6.60 0.85
N GLU A 409 21.25 7.71 0.44
CA GLU A 409 20.73 8.57 -0.64
C GLU A 409 21.05 7.97 -2.02
N LEU A 410 20.04 7.84 -2.88
CA LEU A 410 20.19 7.32 -4.23
C LEU A 410 20.88 8.31 -5.17
N CYS A 411 20.63 9.62 -4.96
CA CYS A 411 21.24 10.71 -5.75
C CYS A 411 22.13 11.58 -4.83
N PRO A 412 23.39 11.23 -4.57
CA PRO A 412 24.22 11.88 -3.55
C PRO A 412 24.58 13.34 -3.83
N GLN A 413 24.40 13.84 -5.06
CA GLN A 413 24.72 15.22 -5.45
C GLN A 413 23.53 16.18 -5.29
N THR A 414 22.72 16.01 -4.26
CA THR A 414 21.48 16.77 -4.06
C THR A 414 21.66 18.29 -4.09
N ALA A 415 22.65 18.84 -3.43
CA ALA A 415 22.88 20.28 -3.40
C ALA A 415 23.13 20.86 -4.80
N ALA A 416 23.99 20.22 -5.59
CA ALA A 416 24.27 20.62 -6.97
C ALA A 416 23.02 20.50 -7.87
N LEU A 417 22.20 19.46 -7.65
CA LEU A 417 20.93 19.33 -8.36
C LEU A 417 19.98 20.50 -8.04
N TYR A 418 19.85 20.89 -6.77
CA TYR A 418 18.99 22.01 -6.39
C TYR A 418 19.43 23.33 -7.02
N GLU A 419 20.72 23.62 -7.10
CA GLU A 419 21.23 24.81 -7.79
C GLU A 419 20.91 24.79 -9.28
N ARG A 420 21.14 23.67 -9.95
CA ARG A 420 20.90 23.52 -11.40
C ARG A 420 19.41 23.51 -11.76
N PHE A 421 18.54 23.08 -10.87
CA PHE A 421 17.07 23.13 -11.02
C PHE A 421 16.45 24.42 -10.50
N ARG A 422 17.24 25.38 -10.02
CA ARG A 422 16.72 26.64 -9.46
C ARG A 422 15.97 27.45 -10.53
N ARG A 423 14.65 27.60 -10.36
CA ARG A 423 13.77 28.30 -11.31
C ARG A 423 12.97 29.41 -10.65
N VAL A 424 12.98 29.48 -9.32
CA VAL A 424 12.09 30.33 -8.54
C VAL A 424 12.90 31.27 -7.68
N THR A 425 12.44 32.51 -7.58
CA THR A 425 12.93 33.48 -6.61
C THR A 425 11.80 33.77 -5.63
N PHE A 426 12.09 33.59 -4.34
CA PHE A 426 11.15 33.93 -3.28
C PHE A 426 11.29 35.40 -2.89
N ARG A 427 10.13 36.06 -2.72
CA ARG A 427 10.04 37.40 -2.13
C ARG A 427 9.04 37.36 -0.98
N ARG A 428 9.41 37.92 0.15
CA ARG A 428 8.49 38.11 1.26
C ARG A 428 7.81 39.46 1.10
N GLU A 429 6.49 39.46 1.18
CA GLU A 429 5.66 40.65 1.23
C GLU A 429 5.13 40.84 2.66
N ASP A 430 4.82 42.08 3.01
CA ASP A 430 4.11 42.38 4.26
C ASP A 430 2.67 41.87 4.22
N ALA A 431 2.01 41.85 5.38
CA ALA A 431 0.61 41.44 5.46
C ALA A 431 -0.27 42.34 4.58
N LEU A 432 -1.04 41.73 3.70
CA LEU A 432 -1.97 42.41 2.79
C LEU A 432 -3.42 42.12 3.21
N GLU A 433 -4.24 43.16 3.18
CA GLU A 433 -5.69 43.00 3.26
C GLU A 433 -6.22 42.35 1.98
N ASP A 434 -7.35 41.62 2.08
CA ASP A 434 -7.96 40.87 0.95
C ASP A 434 -8.15 41.74 -0.29
N SER A 435 -8.56 43.01 -0.13
CA SER A 435 -8.78 43.97 -1.21
C SER A 435 -7.47 44.40 -1.89
N ALA A 436 -6.43 44.66 -1.11
CA ALA A 436 -5.11 45.01 -1.63
C ALA A 436 -4.48 43.82 -2.38
N LEU A 437 -4.63 42.61 -1.85
CA LEU A 437 -4.17 41.40 -2.54
C LEU A 437 -4.94 41.17 -3.84
N ALA A 438 -6.27 41.28 -3.83
CA ALA A 438 -7.11 41.16 -5.04
C ALA A 438 -6.73 42.21 -6.10
N GLY A 439 -6.44 43.45 -5.69
CA GLY A 439 -5.93 44.48 -6.58
C GLY A 439 -4.64 44.08 -7.29
N ARG A 440 -3.63 43.63 -6.52
CA ARG A 440 -2.36 43.12 -7.08
C ARG A 440 -2.56 41.94 -8.00
N LEU A 441 -3.39 40.94 -7.61
CA LEU A 441 -3.71 39.81 -8.47
C LEU A 441 -4.38 40.24 -9.79
N GLY A 442 -5.21 41.30 -9.74
CA GLY A 442 -5.88 41.89 -10.89
C GLY A 442 -4.94 42.52 -11.93
N GLU A 443 -3.76 42.99 -11.50
CA GLU A 443 -2.72 43.56 -12.38
C GLU A 443 -2.03 42.51 -13.25
N HIS A 444 -2.05 41.25 -12.83
CA HIS A 444 -1.38 40.17 -13.55
C HIS A 444 -2.31 39.47 -14.54
N ARG A 445 -1.77 39.13 -15.70
CA ARG A 445 -2.50 38.35 -16.70
C ARG A 445 -2.66 36.89 -16.29
N GLN A 446 -1.61 36.30 -15.73
CA GLN A 446 -1.59 34.91 -15.25
C GLN A 446 -0.96 34.88 -13.86
N VAL A 447 -1.73 34.46 -12.87
CA VAL A 447 -1.29 34.40 -11.47
C VAL A 447 -2.05 33.35 -10.69
N LEU A 448 -1.36 32.66 -9.80
CA LEU A 448 -1.93 31.75 -8.82
C LEU A 448 -1.80 32.37 -7.43
N CYS A 449 -2.89 32.34 -6.67
CA CYS A 449 -2.91 32.70 -5.25
C CYS A 449 -3.36 31.50 -4.43
N ILE A 450 -2.53 31.07 -3.48
CA ILE A 450 -2.82 29.95 -2.60
C ILE A 450 -2.95 30.45 -1.16
N VAL A 451 -4.11 30.17 -0.55
CA VAL A 451 -4.44 30.60 0.83
C VAL A 451 -4.79 29.41 1.72
N ASN A 452 -4.68 29.60 3.04
CA ASN A 452 -4.82 28.53 4.03
C ASN A 452 -6.28 28.18 4.37
N SER A 453 -7.24 29.05 4.01
CA SER A 453 -8.63 28.81 4.31
C SER A 453 -9.56 28.96 3.09
N ARG A 454 -10.62 28.15 3.04
CA ARG A 454 -11.66 28.21 2.00
C ARG A 454 -12.38 29.54 1.99
N ARG A 455 -12.60 30.14 3.18
CA ARG A 455 -13.26 31.46 3.32
C ARG A 455 -12.40 32.58 2.74
N ALA A 456 -11.08 32.56 3.00
CA ALA A 456 -10.17 33.54 2.40
C ALA A 456 -10.13 33.39 0.87
N ALA A 457 -10.04 32.15 0.35
CA ALA A 457 -10.07 31.89 -1.08
C ALA A 457 -11.33 32.45 -1.74
N GLN A 458 -12.49 32.25 -1.13
CA GLN A 458 -13.74 32.76 -1.64
C GLN A 458 -13.80 34.30 -1.62
N ARG A 459 -13.46 34.95 -0.49
CA ARG A 459 -13.48 36.43 -0.37
C ARG A 459 -12.58 37.11 -1.40
N ILE A 460 -11.34 36.60 -1.55
CA ILE A 460 -10.39 37.14 -2.53
C ILE A 460 -10.91 36.93 -3.95
N TYR A 461 -11.45 35.75 -4.27
CA TYR A 461 -12.04 35.48 -5.57
C TYR A 461 -13.23 36.42 -5.91
N GLU A 462 -14.11 36.74 -4.94
CA GLU A 462 -15.26 37.63 -5.12
C GLU A 462 -14.84 39.08 -5.44
N LEU A 463 -13.62 39.47 -5.05
CA LEU A 463 -13.04 40.79 -5.34
C LEU A 463 -12.34 40.85 -6.70
N LEU A 464 -12.10 39.70 -7.36
CA LEU A 464 -11.44 39.65 -8.67
C LEU A 464 -12.43 39.88 -9.82
N PRO A 465 -11.97 40.43 -10.96
CA PRO A 465 -12.77 40.47 -12.19
C PRO A 465 -13.21 39.05 -12.58
N ARG A 466 -14.48 38.87 -12.89
CA ARG A 466 -15.02 37.53 -13.19
C ARG A 466 -14.39 36.88 -14.43
N GLU A 467 -14.03 37.68 -15.41
CA GLU A 467 -13.41 37.17 -16.64
C GLU A 467 -12.00 36.67 -16.39
N GLY A 468 -11.77 35.42 -16.72
CA GLY A 468 -10.46 34.74 -16.56
C GLY A 468 -10.09 34.44 -15.11
N SER A 469 -10.98 34.58 -14.14
CA SER A 469 -10.74 34.25 -12.74
C SER A 469 -11.41 32.94 -12.35
N PHE A 470 -10.71 32.13 -11.56
CA PHE A 470 -11.15 30.80 -11.10
C PHE A 470 -10.95 30.66 -9.60
N HIS A 471 -11.89 29.98 -8.95
CA HIS A 471 -11.80 29.57 -7.55
C HIS A 471 -11.72 28.05 -7.47
N LEU A 472 -10.75 27.52 -6.73
CA LEU A 472 -10.60 26.09 -6.49
C LEU A 472 -10.59 25.80 -4.97
N SER A 473 -11.43 24.88 -4.53
CA SER A 473 -11.46 24.44 -3.14
C SER A 473 -11.94 23.00 -3.01
N THR A 474 -11.73 22.42 -1.84
CA THR A 474 -12.12 21.03 -1.53
C THR A 474 -13.65 20.82 -1.49
N LEU A 475 -14.45 21.89 -1.60
CA LEU A 475 -15.92 21.79 -1.71
C LEU A 475 -16.40 21.42 -3.12
N MET A 476 -15.52 21.51 -4.10
CA MET A 476 -15.87 21.14 -5.49
C MET A 476 -15.93 19.61 -5.63
N ILE A 477 -16.95 19.14 -6.35
CA ILE A 477 -17.00 17.72 -6.76
C ILE A 477 -15.87 17.40 -7.76
N PRO A 478 -15.34 16.18 -7.78
CA PRO A 478 -14.19 15.81 -8.61
C PRO A 478 -14.34 16.16 -10.09
N ALA A 479 -15.50 15.87 -10.70
CA ALA A 479 -15.76 16.16 -12.11
C ALA A 479 -15.70 17.67 -12.42
N GLN A 480 -16.26 18.52 -11.54
CA GLN A 480 -16.21 19.97 -11.70
C GLN A 480 -14.77 20.48 -11.57
N ARG A 481 -14.02 19.96 -10.60
CA ARG A 481 -12.60 20.30 -10.41
C ARG A 481 -11.77 19.98 -11.65
N GLN A 482 -11.92 18.77 -12.22
CA GLN A 482 -11.23 18.38 -13.44
C GLN A 482 -11.57 19.30 -14.62
N ALA A 483 -12.85 19.65 -14.81
CA ALA A 483 -13.28 20.58 -15.85
C ALA A 483 -12.64 21.99 -15.70
N PHE A 484 -12.54 22.50 -14.46
CA PHE A 484 -11.87 23.79 -14.20
C PHE A 484 -10.36 23.69 -14.44
N LEU A 485 -9.70 22.64 -13.99
CA LEU A 485 -8.27 22.44 -14.23
C LEU A 485 -7.95 22.31 -15.72
N HIS A 486 -8.79 21.66 -16.50
CA HIS A 486 -8.64 21.62 -17.95
C HIS A 486 -8.72 23.02 -18.56
N LYS A 487 -9.72 23.83 -18.20
CA LYS A 487 -9.86 25.22 -18.67
C LYS A 487 -8.68 26.10 -18.26
N ILE A 488 -8.18 25.95 -17.04
CA ILE A 488 -7.02 26.68 -16.54
C ILE A 488 -5.78 26.34 -17.38
N ARG A 489 -5.50 25.05 -17.61
CA ARG A 489 -4.38 24.61 -18.45
C ARG A 489 -4.44 25.13 -19.87
N GLU A 490 -5.63 25.13 -20.47
CA GLU A 490 -5.85 25.62 -21.81
C GLU A 490 -5.59 27.13 -21.91
N ARG A 491 -6.11 27.94 -20.96
CA ARG A 491 -5.85 29.38 -20.90
C ARG A 491 -4.39 29.72 -20.65
N LEU A 492 -3.72 28.98 -19.77
CA LEU A 492 -2.28 29.15 -19.53
C LEU A 492 -1.46 28.91 -20.81
N ARG A 493 -1.75 27.82 -21.55
CA ARG A 493 -1.07 27.52 -22.83
C ARG A 493 -1.28 28.58 -23.90
N ARG A 494 -2.49 29.16 -23.95
CA ARG A 494 -2.84 30.24 -24.92
C ARG A 494 -2.36 31.61 -24.49
N GLY A 495 -1.75 31.75 -23.32
CA GLY A 495 -1.36 33.06 -22.77
C GLY A 495 -2.54 33.98 -22.45
N GLU A 496 -3.75 33.42 -22.28
CA GLU A 496 -4.96 34.18 -21.93
C GLU A 496 -4.95 34.59 -20.46
N VAL A 497 -5.84 35.52 -20.12
CA VAL A 497 -6.03 35.92 -18.71
C VAL A 497 -6.47 34.72 -17.89
N CYS A 498 -5.69 34.38 -16.87
CA CYS A 498 -5.95 33.26 -15.99
C CYS A 498 -5.49 33.59 -14.56
N ARG A 499 -6.43 33.97 -13.70
CA ARG A 499 -6.20 34.28 -12.29
C ARG A 499 -6.86 33.20 -11.44
N VAL A 500 -6.09 32.50 -10.66
CA VAL A 500 -6.61 31.39 -9.85
C VAL A 500 -6.41 31.68 -8.37
N VAL A 501 -7.47 31.57 -7.60
CA VAL A 501 -7.41 31.58 -6.13
C VAL A 501 -7.79 30.20 -5.64
N SER A 502 -6.89 29.57 -4.88
CA SER A 502 -7.05 28.20 -4.42
C SER A 502 -6.66 28.03 -2.96
N THR A 503 -7.12 26.95 -2.34
CA THR A 503 -6.51 26.42 -1.13
C THR A 503 -5.33 25.51 -1.51
N SER A 504 -4.70 24.86 -0.53
CA SER A 504 -3.62 23.86 -0.74
C SER A 504 -4.00 22.71 -1.70
N LEU A 505 -5.24 22.63 -2.14
CA LEU A 505 -5.72 21.66 -3.13
C LEU A 505 -4.89 21.65 -4.43
N ILE A 506 -4.30 22.81 -4.80
CA ILE A 506 -3.51 22.94 -6.03
C ILE A 506 -2.02 22.68 -5.80
N GLU A 507 -1.56 22.58 -4.55
CA GLU A 507 -0.15 22.37 -4.21
C GLU A 507 0.34 20.99 -4.60
N ALA A 508 -0.50 19.97 -4.43
CA ALA A 508 -0.10 18.59 -4.66
C ALA A 508 -0.80 17.96 -5.88
N GLY A 509 -0.01 17.47 -6.83
CA GLY A 509 -0.51 16.67 -7.96
C GLY A 509 -1.26 17.42 -9.04
N VAL A 510 -1.27 18.75 -9.02
CA VAL A 510 -1.88 19.54 -10.10
C VAL A 510 -0.79 20.10 -11.00
N ASP A 511 -0.75 19.60 -12.23
CA ASP A 511 0.19 20.07 -13.24
C ASP A 511 -0.31 21.36 -13.88
N VAL A 512 0.10 22.50 -13.31
CA VAL A 512 -0.15 23.86 -13.80
C VAL A 512 1.11 24.68 -13.68
N ASP A 513 1.31 25.62 -14.62
CA ASP A 513 2.49 26.46 -14.67
C ASP A 513 2.10 27.93 -14.75
N PHE A 514 2.31 28.63 -13.65
CA PHE A 514 2.04 30.06 -13.55
C PHE A 514 3.33 30.88 -13.52
N PRO A 515 3.40 32.03 -14.21
CA PRO A 515 4.56 32.91 -14.15
C PRO A 515 4.76 33.56 -12.77
N LEU A 516 3.69 33.65 -11.96
CA LEU A 516 3.71 34.24 -10.62
C LEU A 516 2.79 33.47 -9.68
N VAL A 517 3.28 33.21 -8.47
CA VAL A 517 2.53 32.55 -7.41
C VAL A 517 2.60 33.39 -6.13
N TYR A 518 1.44 33.74 -5.58
CA TYR A 518 1.29 34.28 -4.23
C TYR A 518 0.93 33.11 -3.30
N ARG A 519 1.62 33.00 -2.16
CA ARG A 519 1.32 31.98 -1.14
C ARG A 519 1.18 32.64 0.23
N GLU A 520 0.03 32.49 0.84
CA GLU A 520 -0.13 32.84 2.25
C GLU A 520 0.88 32.07 3.09
N MET A 521 1.46 32.70 4.12
CA MET A 521 2.45 32.07 4.97
C MET A 521 1.95 30.75 5.56
N ALA A 522 2.77 29.71 5.41
CA ALA A 522 2.49 28.34 5.82
C ALA A 522 3.79 27.63 6.22
N GLY A 523 3.73 26.34 6.50
CA GLY A 523 4.93 25.53 6.70
C GLY A 523 5.86 25.56 5.48
N LEU A 524 7.15 25.34 5.69
CA LEU A 524 8.18 25.39 4.64
C LEU A 524 7.82 24.46 3.45
N ASP A 525 7.33 23.26 3.76
CA ASP A 525 6.95 22.28 2.72
C ASP A 525 5.86 22.83 1.79
N SER A 526 4.82 23.46 2.35
CA SER A 526 3.75 24.08 1.55
C SER A 526 4.25 25.26 0.70
N ILE A 527 5.21 26.05 1.21
CA ILE A 527 5.83 27.14 0.45
C ILE A 527 6.62 26.58 -0.72
N LEU A 528 7.38 25.52 -0.51
CA LEU A 528 8.14 24.84 -1.54
C LEU A 528 7.24 24.16 -2.58
N GLN A 529 6.17 23.49 -2.15
CA GLN A 529 5.16 22.92 -3.06
C GLN A 529 4.45 23.98 -3.90
N ALA A 530 4.12 25.14 -3.32
CA ALA A 530 3.56 26.26 -4.08
C ALA A 530 4.53 26.77 -5.16
N ALA A 531 5.83 26.76 -4.87
CA ALA A 531 6.86 27.11 -5.84
C ALA A 531 6.95 26.13 -7.02
N GLU A 532 6.49 24.91 -6.84
CA GLU A 532 6.42 23.89 -7.90
C GLU A 532 5.42 24.23 -9.02
N SER A 533 4.39 25.02 -8.68
CA SER A 533 3.43 25.54 -9.66
C SER A 533 3.99 26.65 -10.54
N LYS A 534 5.28 26.99 -10.40
CA LYS A 534 5.99 27.98 -11.19
C LYS A 534 7.14 27.33 -11.97
N GLY A 535 7.17 27.50 -13.28
CA GLY A 535 8.35 27.21 -14.11
C GLY A 535 8.46 25.79 -14.63
N ARG A 536 7.35 25.09 -14.84
CA ARG A 536 7.33 23.80 -15.54
C ARG A 536 7.33 23.95 -17.08
N CYS A 537 7.42 25.19 -17.58
CA CYS A 537 7.30 25.45 -19.01
C CYS A 537 8.39 24.87 -19.87
N ALA A 538 7.90 24.25 -20.89
CA ALA A 538 8.28 24.18 -22.30
C ALA A 538 9.64 23.60 -22.62
N GLY A 539 9.64 22.43 -23.12
CA GLY A 539 10.56 21.81 -24.05
C GLY A 539 9.84 20.67 -24.67
#